data_422703f048fba3787881e2515f4295dc
#
_entry.id   422703f048fba3787881e2515f4295dc
#
_cell.length_a   1.000
_cell.length_b   1.000
_cell.length_c   1.000
_cell.angle_alpha   90.00
_cell.angle_beta   90.00
_cell.angle_gamma   90.00
#
_symmetry.space_group_name_H-M   'P 1'
#
loop_
_entity.id
_entity.type
_entity.pdbx_description
1 polymer ?
#
loop_
_entity_poly.entity_id
_entity_poly.type
_entity_poly.pdbx_seq_one_letter_code
_entity_poly.pdbx_strand_id
1 'polypeptide(L)'
;ENAKNINWLNADFATNATTLDKTKPVFVYCKAGSRSNKAAAKLAEMGFTTIYDLQGGILKWEAAGLSKPSNKLVGINRQQFEALLNSDKKVLVNFFAPWCAPCKKMEPFISKMQKENSDKVVIVRLNADDNKTIMKELKVEELPTLLLYENKNLKWKSSGFVSEEDLKKQIL
;
A
#
# COMPACT_ATOMS: atom_id res chain seq x y z
N GLU A 1 2.63 9.72 7.73
CA GLU A 1 1.48 10.61 7.40
C GLU A 1 1.98 12.04 7.33
N ASN A 2 1.49 12.83 6.35
CA ASN A 2 1.83 14.26 6.16
C ASN A 2 3.27 14.59 5.76
N ALA A 3 4.10 13.64 5.37
CA ALA A 3 5.43 13.92 4.83
C ALA A 3 5.32 14.51 3.41
N LYS A 4 6.03 15.61 3.17
CA LYS A 4 6.13 16.23 1.86
C LYS A 4 7.19 15.51 1.04
N ASN A 5 6.86 15.03 -0.14
CA ASN A 5 7.83 14.43 -1.06
C ASN A 5 8.50 15.54 -1.87
N ILE A 6 9.82 15.67 -1.76
CA ILE A 6 10.66 16.54 -2.59
C ILE A 6 11.69 15.64 -3.27
N ASN A 7 11.61 15.51 -4.60
CA ASN A 7 12.45 14.58 -5.33
C ASN A 7 13.89 15.08 -5.40
N TRP A 8 14.81 14.38 -4.71
CA TRP A 8 16.25 14.69 -4.71
C TRP A 8 16.89 14.60 -6.10
N LEU A 9 16.36 13.75 -6.98
CA LEU A 9 16.94 13.52 -8.31
C LEU A 9 16.57 14.61 -9.35
N ASN A 10 15.65 15.49 -9.00
CA ASN A 10 15.27 16.59 -9.87
C ASN A 10 16.19 17.81 -9.67
N ALA A 11 16.48 18.52 -10.78
CA ALA A 11 17.27 19.74 -10.74
C ALA A 11 16.63 20.86 -9.89
N ASP A 12 15.33 20.82 -9.70
CA ASP A 12 14.53 21.77 -8.96
C ASP A 12 14.42 21.44 -7.44
N PHE A 13 15.18 20.47 -6.94
CA PHE A 13 15.16 20.09 -5.52
C PHE A 13 15.35 21.33 -4.60
N ALA A 14 16.38 22.15 -4.89
CA ALA A 14 16.68 23.33 -4.07
C ALA A 14 15.52 24.33 -4.10
N THR A 15 14.94 24.59 -5.27
CA THR A 15 13.79 25.50 -5.43
C THR A 15 12.58 24.98 -4.65
N ASN A 16 12.27 23.68 -4.76
CA ASN A 16 11.16 23.07 -4.02
C ASN A 16 11.39 23.08 -2.50
N ALA A 17 12.64 22.95 -2.06
CA ALA A 17 13.01 23.02 -0.64
C ALA A 17 12.87 24.42 -0.04
N THR A 18 12.89 25.49 -0.83
CA THR A 18 12.66 26.86 -0.32
C THR A 18 11.26 27.07 0.25
N THR A 19 10.31 26.19 -0.07
CA THR A 19 8.95 26.24 0.49
C THR A 19 8.89 25.75 1.95
N LEU A 20 9.98 25.20 2.48
CA LEU A 20 10.06 24.75 3.86
C LEU A 20 10.47 25.91 4.78
N ASP A 21 9.95 25.90 6.00
CA ASP A 21 10.27 26.88 7.03
C ASP A 21 11.66 26.57 7.64
N LYS A 22 12.63 27.45 7.41
CA LYS A 22 14.01 27.26 7.89
C LYS A 22 14.18 27.40 9.39
N THR A 23 13.20 27.97 10.08
CA THR A 23 13.25 28.18 11.54
C THR A 23 12.78 26.94 12.31
N LYS A 24 12.20 25.97 11.61
CA LYS A 24 11.68 24.72 12.19
C LYS A 24 12.62 23.54 11.94
N PRO A 25 12.66 22.56 12.86
CA PRO A 25 13.36 21.31 12.61
C PRO A 25 12.82 20.59 11.37
N VAL A 26 13.71 20.14 10.50
CA VAL A 26 13.36 19.36 9.29
C VAL A 26 13.85 17.93 9.47
N PHE A 27 12.92 16.97 9.37
CA PHE A 27 13.22 15.55 9.37
C PHE A 27 13.24 15.04 7.94
N VAL A 28 14.35 14.48 7.50
CA VAL A 28 14.53 13.96 6.16
C VAL A 28 14.74 12.45 6.17
N TYR A 29 14.15 11.76 5.22
CA TYR A 29 14.38 10.34 5.01
C TYR A 29 14.19 9.94 3.56
N CYS A 30 14.79 8.83 3.18
CA CYS A 30 14.53 8.16 1.92
C CYS A 30 14.44 6.65 2.16
N LYS A 31 14.44 5.85 1.10
CA LYS A 31 14.32 4.39 1.23
C LYS A 31 15.48 3.78 2.05
N ALA A 32 16.73 4.12 1.73
CA ALA A 32 17.94 3.48 2.29
C ALA A 32 18.95 4.48 2.93
N GLY A 33 18.59 5.76 3.10
CA GLY A 33 19.44 6.77 3.74
C GLY A 33 20.37 7.56 2.81
N SER A 34 20.77 7.02 1.65
CA SER A 34 21.76 7.67 0.77
C SER A 34 21.28 9.01 0.18
N ARG A 35 20.05 9.07 -0.30
CA ARG A 35 19.47 10.30 -0.88
C ARG A 35 19.17 11.33 0.19
N SER A 36 18.63 10.91 1.33
CA SER A 36 18.30 11.81 2.44
C SER A 36 19.55 12.42 3.06
N ASN A 37 20.66 11.68 3.17
CA ASN A 37 21.92 12.21 3.64
C ASN A 37 22.44 13.37 2.74
N LYS A 38 22.42 13.17 1.42
CA LYS A 38 22.79 14.23 0.46
C LYS A 38 21.82 15.42 0.52
N ALA A 39 20.54 15.16 0.67
CA ALA A 39 19.52 16.19 0.82
C ALA A 39 19.72 17.00 2.12
N ALA A 40 20.06 16.33 3.22
CA ALA A 40 20.37 16.98 4.49
C ALA A 40 21.56 17.94 4.37
N ALA A 41 22.65 17.49 3.71
CA ALA A 41 23.81 18.36 3.45
C ALA A 41 23.41 19.58 2.61
N LYS A 42 22.61 19.39 1.57
CA LYS A 42 22.13 20.50 0.71
C LYS A 42 21.23 21.48 1.47
N LEU A 43 20.35 20.99 2.33
CA LEU A 43 19.52 21.84 3.19
C LEU A 43 20.36 22.66 4.17
N ALA A 44 21.44 22.09 4.74
CA ALA A 44 22.38 22.85 5.58
C ALA A 44 23.05 23.99 4.81
N GLU A 45 23.52 23.74 3.57
CA GLU A 45 24.03 24.78 2.68
C GLU A 45 23.00 25.89 2.38
N MET A 46 21.72 25.52 2.34
CA MET A 46 20.61 26.46 2.11
C MET A 46 20.19 27.24 3.37
N GLY A 47 20.88 27.04 4.52
CA GLY A 47 20.66 27.76 5.75
C GLY A 47 19.58 27.18 6.68
N PHE A 48 19.25 25.90 6.55
CA PHE A 48 18.45 25.22 7.57
C PHE A 48 19.33 24.87 8.78
N THR A 49 18.90 25.26 9.98
CA THR A 49 19.72 25.18 11.20
C THR A 49 19.58 23.85 11.95
N THR A 50 18.43 23.20 11.81
CA THR A 50 18.13 21.96 12.54
C THR A 50 17.61 20.91 11.57
N ILE A 51 18.44 19.92 11.25
CA ILE A 51 18.13 18.87 10.27
C ILE A 51 18.40 17.51 10.92
N TYR A 52 17.40 16.63 10.88
CA TYR A 52 17.51 15.24 11.33
C TYR A 52 17.40 14.31 10.11
N ASP A 53 18.44 13.54 9.84
CA ASP A 53 18.45 12.51 8.81
C ASP A 53 18.21 11.13 9.41
N LEU A 54 17.23 10.40 8.89
CA LEU A 54 16.97 9.01 9.28
C LEU A 54 18.02 8.09 8.67
N GLN A 55 19.08 7.82 9.40
CA GLN A 55 20.19 6.98 8.96
C GLN A 55 19.72 5.55 8.62
N GLY A 56 20.05 5.10 7.39
CA GLY A 56 19.59 3.84 6.85
C GLY A 56 18.17 3.89 6.27
N GLY A 57 17.52 5.06 6.35
CA GLY A 57 16.22 5.33 5.76
C GLY A 57 15.09 4.49 6.34
N ILE A 58 13.98 4.46 5.62
CA ILE A 58 12.78 3.75 6.09
C ILE A 58 12.99 2.24 6.20
N LEU A 59 13.88 1.64 5.41
CA LEU A 59 14.16 0.20 5.50
C LEU A 59 14.77 -0.18 6.85
N LYS A 60 15.70 0.62 7.37
CA LYS A 60 16.31 0.36 8.70
C LYS A 60 15.32 0.60 9.83
N TRP A 61 14.45 1.61 9.68
CA TRP A 61 13.38 1.91 10.60
C TRP A 61 12.37 0.77 10.71
N GLU A 62 11.97 0.23 9.56
CA GLU A 62 11.06 -0.92 9.48
C GLU A 62 11.69 -2.21 10.05
N ALA A 63 12.96 -2.46 9.70
CA ALA A 63 13.71 -3.61 10.24
C ALA A 63 13.90 -3.54 11.76
N ALA A 64 13.95 -2.35 12.35
CA ALA A 64 14.00 -2.14 13.78
C ALA A 64 12.63 -2.25 14.48
N GLY A 65 11.55 -2.56 13.75
CA GLY A 65 10.20 -2.68 14.29
C GLY A 65 9.59 -1.35 14.79
N LEU A 66 10.18 -0.20 14.38
CA LEU A 66 9.75 1.13 14.82
C LEU A 66 8.62 1.71 13.97
N SER A 67 8.29 1.07 12.84
CA SER A 67 7.11 1.44 12.06
C SER A 67 5.85 1.03 12.82
N LYS A 68 4.87 1.93 12.86
CA LYS A 68 3.52 1.49 13.24
C LYS A 68 3.11 0.39 12.27
N PRO A 69 2.45 -0.68 12.74
CA PRO A 69 1.91 -1.67 11.83
C PRO A 69 1.08 -0.95 10.79
N SER A 70 1.57 -0.91 9.56
CA SER A 70 0.77 -0.38 8.46
C SER A 70 -0.32 -1.40 8.19
N ASN A 71 -1.56 -0.98 8.12
CA ASN A 71 -2.65 -1.83 7.62
C ASN A 71 -2.45 -2.17 6.12
N LYS A 72 -1.31 -1.76 5.55
CA LYS A 72 -0.95 -2.04 4.16
C LYS A 72 -0.35 -3.44 4.08
N LEU A 73 -1.06 -4.33 3.44
CA LEU A 73 -0.63 -5.68 3.17
C LEU A 73 0.42 -5.66 2.03
N VAL A 74 1.70 -5.66 2.42
CA VAL A 74 2.84 -5.58 1.49
C VAL A 74 3.71 -6.82 1.65
N GLY A 75 3.96 -7.52 0.53
CA GLY A 75 4.86 -8.67 0.49
C GLY A 75 4.42 -9.81 1.40
N ILE A 76 3.11 -10.00 1.55
CA ILE A 76 2.58 -11.06 2.41
C ILE A 76 3.00 -12.45 1.89
N ASN A 77 3.39 -13.30 2.82
CA ASN A 77 3.67 -14.71 2.56
C ASN A 77 2.40 -15.56 2.66
N ARG A 78 2.53 -16.85 2.35
CA ARG A 78 1.41 -17.82 2.39
C ARG A 78 0.73 -17.87 3.74
N GLN A 79 1.50 -17.94 4.82
CA GLN A 79 0.96 -18.00 6.19
C GLN A 79 0.18 -16.74 6.55
N GLN A 80 0.69 -15.57 6.18
CA GLN A 80 -0.01 -14.29 6.39
C GLN A 80 -1.29 -14.23 5.56
N PHE A 81 -1.25 -14.71 4.31
CA PHE A 81 -2.44 -14.79 3.48
C PHE A 81 -3.51 -15.70 4.11
N GLU A 82 -3.14 -16.89 4.57
CA GLU A 82 -4.05 -17.82 5.24
C GLU A 82 -4.63 -17.25 6.53
N ALA A 83 -3.86 -16.42 7.25
CA ALA A 83 -4.36 -15.71 8.42
C ALA A 83 -5.47 -14.69 8.07
N LEU A 84 -5.41 -14.05 6.88
CA LEU A 84 -6.48 -13.16 6.40
C LEU A 84 -7.80 -13.90 6.13
N LEU A 85 -7.71 -15.21 5.85
CA LEU A 85 -8.89 -16.05 5.60
C LEU A 85 -9.52 -16.60 6.88
N ASN A 86 -8.92 -16.30 8.05
CA ASN A 86 -9.41 -16.76 9.35
C ASN A 86 -10.59 -15.89 9.83
N SER A 87 -11.75 -16.15 9.29
CA SER A 87 -13.01 -15.43 9.58
C SER A 87 -14.17 -16.43 9.55
N ASP A 88 -15.17 -16.18 10.37
CA ASP A 88 -16.48 -16.83 10.36
C ASP A 88 -17.38 -16.33 9.22
N LYS A 89 -16.95 -15.24 8.55
CA LYS A 89 -17.62 -14.64 7.40
C LYS A 89 -16.95 -15.08 6.09
N LYS A 90 -17.65 -14.88 4.98
CA LYS A 90 -17.00 -14.95 3.67
C LYS A 90 -15.86 -13.95 3.58
N VAL A 91 -14.75 -14.29 2.92
CA VAL A 91 -13.62 -13.40 2.69
C VAL A 91 -13.44 -13.20 1.20
N LEU A 92 -13.64 -11.98 0.73
CA LEU A 92 -13.36 -11.57 -0.63
C LEU A 92 -11.97 -10.96 -0.72
N VAL A 93 -11.06 -11.61 -1.42
CA VAL A 93 -9.74 -11.07 -1.72
C VAL A 93 -9.74 -10.43 -3.10
N ASN A 94 -9.44 -9.14 -3.16
CA ASN A 94 -9.35 -8.38 -4.41
C ASN A 94 -7.89 -8.00 -4.69
N PHE A 95 -7.30 -8.59 -5.72
CA PHE A 95 -6.02 -8.15 -6.28
C PHE A 95 -6.25 -7.01 -7.26
N PHE A 96 -5.58 -5.89 -7.03
CA PHE A 96 -5.70 -4.67 -7.81
C PHE A 96 -4.34 -3.98 -8.00
N ALA A 97 -4.26 -3.00 -8.91
CA ALA A 97 -3.12 -2.09 -8.99
C ALA A 97 -3.59 -0.65 -9.28
N PRO A 98 -2.82 0.37 -8.86
CA PRO A 98 -3.17 1.78 -9.10
C PRO A 98 -3.25 2.16 -10.59
N TRP A 99 -2.53 1.46 -11.45
CA TRP A 99 -2.52 1.66 -12.91
C TRP A 99 -3.59 0.88 -13.66
N CYS A 100 -4.29 -0.05 -12.99
CA CYS A 100 -5.29 -0.93 -13.59
C CYS A 100 -6.62 -0.18 -13.78
N ALA A 101 -6.97 0.14 -15.02
CA ALA A 101 -8.19 0.88 -15.34
C ALA A 101 -9.49 0.17 -14.94
N PRO A 102 -9.69 -1.15 -15.20
CA PRO A 102 -10.87 -1.84 -14.72
C PRO A 102 -10.93 -1.93 -13.19
N CYS A 103 -9.79 -2.00 -12.48
CA CYS A 103 -9.75 -1.97 -11.02
C CYS A 103 -10.32 -0.65 -10.48
N LYS A 104 -9.96 0.48 -11.11
CA LYS A 104 -10.47 1.81 -10.74
C LYS A 104 -11.99 1.91 -10.91
N LYS A 105 -12.54 1.26 -11.94
CA LYS A 105 -14.00 1.23 -12.15
C LYS A 105 -14.72 0.44 -11.06
N MET A 106 -14.07 -0.57 -10.49
CA MET A 106 -14.63 -1.40 -9.41
C MET A 106 -14.48 -0.78 -8.01
N GLU A 107 -13.52 0.11 -7.83
CA GLU A 107 -13.18 0.73 -6.54
C GLU A 107 -14.37 1.31 -5.78
N PRO A 108 -15.25 2.14 -6.42
CA PRO A 108 -16.35 2.79 -5.70
C PRO A 108 -17.32 1.79 -5.08
N PHE A 109 -17.75 0.78 -5.84
CA PHE A 109 -18.72 -0.18 -5.34
C PHE A 109 -18.11 -1.23 -4.41
N ILE A 110 -16.84 -1.62 -4.59
CA ILE A 110 -16.13 -2.48 -3.63
C ILE A 110 -15.99 -1.77 -2.28
N SER A 111 -15.61 -0.49 -2.29
CA SER A 111 -15.50 0.31 -1.06
C SER A 111 -16.85 0.51 -0.37
N LYS A 112 -17.93 0.67 -1.14
CA LYS A 112 -19.29 0.73 -0.63
C LYS A 112 -19.71 -0.61 0.01
N MET A 113 -19.51 -1.72 -0.70
CA MET A 113 -19.80 -3.07 -0.19
C MET A 113 -19.06 -3.40 1.09
N GLN A 114 -17.80 -3.00 1.21
CA GLN A 114 -16.99 -3.20 2.42
C GLN A 114 -17.59 -2.52 3.65
N LYS A 115 -18.25 -1.39 3.46
CA LYS A 115 -18.93 -0.67 4.56
C LYS A 115 -20.31 -1.24 4.86
N GLU A 116 -21.09 -1.48 3.81
CA GLU A 116 -22.50 -1.85 3.95
C GLU A 116 -22.72 -3.34 4.30
N ASN A 117 -21.78 -4.22 3.96
CA ASN A 117 -21.92 -5.67 4.17
C ASN A 117 -20.81 -6.24 5.09
N SER A 118 -20.25 -5.43 5.96
CA SER A 118 -19.19 -5.83 6.89
C SER A 118 -19.61 -6.91 7.90
N ASP A 119 -20.91 -7.11 8.07
CA ASP A 119 -21.51 -8.18 8.87
C ASP A 119 -21.47 -9.54 8.17
N LYS A 120 -21.41 -9.59 6.83
CA LYS A 120 -21.49 -10.81 6.00
C LYS A 120 -20.18 -11.19 5.33
N VAL A 121 -19.40 -10.19 4.93
CA VAL A 121 -18.17 -10.39 4.16
C VAL A 121 -17.04 -9.49 4.63
N VAL A 122 -15.85 -10.06 4.75
CA VAL A 122 -14.59 -9.34 4.93
C VAL A 122 -13.98 -9.11 3.56
N ILE A 123 -13.74 -7.86 3.19
CA ILE A 123 -13.09 -7.53 1.91
C ILE A 123 -11.64 -7.17 2.16
N VAL A 124 -10.72 -7.98 1.64
CA VAL A 124 -9.28 -7.79 1.71
C VAL A 124 -8.78 -7.31 0.36
N ARG A 125 -8.05 -6.20 0.33
CA ARG A 125 -7.51 -5.63 -0.91
C ARG A 125 -6.00 -5.75 -0.93
N LEU A 126 -5.45 -6.42 -1.95
CA LEU A 126 -4.03 -6.66 -2.12
C LEU A 126 -3.52 -5.95 -3.38
N ASN A 127 -2.61 -5.01 -3.18
CA ASN A 127 -1.93 -4.37 -4.32
C ASN A 127 -0.98 -5.38 -4.96
N ALA A 128 -1.17 -5.64 -6.24
CA ALA A 128 -0.39 -6.58 -7.04
C ALA A 128 1.11 -6.24 -7.10
N ASP A 129 1.43 -4.94 -7.19
CA ASP A 129 2.82 -4.48 -7.25
C ASP A 129 3.58 -4.79 -5.97
N ASP A 130 2.89 -4.76 -4.83
CA ASP A 130 3.43 -5.00 -3.50
C ASP A 130 3.40 -6.50 -3.10
N ASN A 131 2.64 -7.37 -3.81
CA ASN A 131 2.34 -8.74 -3.38
C ASN A 131 2.57 -9.81 -4.46
N LYS A 132 3.61 -9.65 -5.27
CA LYS A 132 3.92 -10.53 -6.41
C LYS A 132 4.13 -12.00 -6.04
N THR A 133 4.71 -12.27 -4.87
CA THR A 133 4.98 -13.63 -4.41
C THR A 133 3.69 -14.41 -4.20
N ILE A 134 2.76 -13.85 -3.41
CA ILE A 134 1.49 -14.53 -3.14
C ILE A 134 0.62 -14.63 -4.40
N MET A 135 0.67 -13.64 -5.31
CA MET A 135 -0.01 -13.71 -6.61
C MET A 135 0.46 -14.93 -7.43
N LYS A 136 1.78 -15.14 -7.51
CA LYS A 136 2.35 -16.29 -8.22
C LYS A 136 1.90 -17.61 -7.61
N GLU A 137 1.91 -17.73 -6.28
CA GLU A 137 1.47 -18.93 -5.56
C GLU A 137 -0.03 -19.24 -5.79
N LEU A 138 -0.87 -18.20 -5.87
CA LEU A 138 -2.31 -18.32 -6.10
C LEU A 138 -2.68 -18.35 -7.59
N LYS A 139 -1.68 -18.36 -8.49
CA LYS A 139 -1.87 -18.32 -9.94
C LYS A 139 -2.80 -17.18 -10.36
N VAL A 140 -2.49 -15.96 -9.85
CA VAL A 140 -3.15 -14.72 -10.21
C VAL A 140 -2.28 -14.01 -11.24
N GLU A 141 -2.75 -14.01 -12.49
CA GLU A 141 -1.99 -13.51 -13.65
C GLU A 141 -2.59 -12.25 -14.25
N GLU A 142 -3.85 -11.95 -13.94
CA GLU A 142 -4.60 -10.82 -14.48
C GLU A 142 -5.16 -9.92 -13.37
N LEU A 143 -5.45 -8.65 -13.71
CA LEU A 143 -6.07 -7.69 -12.79
C LEU A 143 -7.30 -7.03 -13.42
N PRO A 144 -8.33 -6.76 -12.60
CA PRO A 144 -8.50 -7.25 -11.22
C PRO A 144 -8.69 -8.77 -11.17
N THR A 145 -8.28 -9.40 -10.08
CA THR A 145 -8.69 -10.77 -9.75
C THR A 145 -9.40 -10.77 -8.41
N LEU A 146 -10.53 -11.44 -8.35
CA LEU A 146 -11.35 -11.64 -7.18
C LEU A 146 -11.35 -13.11 -6.78
N LEU A 147 -11.07 -13.37 -5.49
CA LEU A 147 -11.11 -14.70 -4.90
C LEU A 147 -12.07 -14.66 -3.70
N LEU A 148 -13.14 -15.44 -3.75
CA LEU A 148 -14.09 -15.55 -2.64
C LEU A 148 -13.82 -16.82 -1.87
N TYR A 149 -13.58 -16.69 -0.59
CA TYR A 149 -13.37 -17.79 0.35
C TYR A 149 -14.51 -17.89 1.35
N GLU A 150 -14.82 -19.10 1.73
CA GLU A 150 -15.70 -19.42 2.84
C GLU A 150 -15.11 -20.59 3.62
N ASN A 151 -14.96 -20.42 4.93
CA ASN A 151 -14.27 -21.40 5.78
C ASN A 151 -12.89 -21.79 5.25
N LYS A 152 -12.10 -20.80 4.78
CA LYS A 152 -10.77 -20.93 4.16
C LYS A 152 -10.75 -21.68 2.81
N ASN A 153 -11.88 -22.12 2.29
CA ASN A 153 -11.98 -22.79 1.00
C ASN A 153 -12.34 -21.78 -0.08
N LEU A 154 -11.63 -21.83 -1.20
CA LEU A 154 -11.96 -21.02 -2.37
C LEU A 154 -13.30 -21.50 -2.97
N LYS A 155 -14.29 -20.62 -3.01
CA LYS A 155 -15.63 -20.89 -3.55
C LYS A 155 -15.81 -20.31 -4.95
N TRP A 156 -15.19 -19.17 -5.21
CA TRP A 156 -15.33 -18.51 -6.51
C TRP A 156 -14.06 -17.71 -6.84
N LYS A 157 -13.73 -17.70 -8.13
CA LYS A 157 -12.63 -16.92 -8.70
C LYS A 157 -13.10 -16.23 -9.96
N SER A 158 -12.75 -14.96 -10.13
CA SER A 158 -12.96 -14.20 -11.35
C SER A 158 -11.73 -13.39 -11.69
N SER A 159 -11.38 -13.31 -12.96
CA SER A 159 -10.35 -12.44 -13.51
C SER A 159 -10.99 -11.42 -14.45
N GLY A 160 -10.51 -10.18 -14.41
CA GLY A 160 -11.09 -9.06 -15.16
C GLY A 160 -12.22 -8.35 -14.40
N PHE A 161 -12.86 -7.42 -15.09
CA PHE A 161 -13.94 -6.60 -14.55
C PHE A 161 -15.17 -7.45 -14.22
N VAL A 162 -15.73 -7.23 -13.03
CA VAL A 162 -17.01 -7.81 -12.58
C VAL A 162 -17.94 -6.65 -12.22
N SER A 163 -19.20 -6.74 -12.63
CA SER A 163 -20.21 -5.74 -12.30
C SER A 163 -20.55 -5.76 -10.80
N GLU A 164 -21.06 -4.65 -10.28
CA GLU A 164 -21.54 -4.60 -8.89
C GLU A 164 -22.64 -5.64 -8.63
N GLU A 165 -23.55 -5.82 -9.58
CA GLU A 165 -24.67 -6.76 -9.47
C GLU A 165 -24.17 -8.21 -9.41
N ASP A 166 -23.25 -8.60 -10.30
CA ASP A 166 -22.71 -9.96 -10.34
C ASP A 166 -21.85 -10.25 -9.11
N LEU A 167 -21.09 -9.27 -8.63
CA LEU A 167 -20.33 -9.43 -7.40
C LEU A 167 -21.26 -9.61 -6.19
N LYS A 168 -22.35 -8.84 -6.10
CA LYS A 168 -23.37 -9.01 -5.04
C LYS A 168 -23.96 -10.41 -5.01
N LYS A 169 -24.29 -10.99 -6.17
CA LYS A 169 -24.82 -12.37 -6.27
C LYS A 169 -23.87 -13.42 -5.69
N GLN A 170 -22.55 -13.17 -5.68
CA GLN A 170 -21.57 -14.12 -5.14
C GLN A 170 -21.39 -13.94 -3.60
N ILE A 171 -21.51 -12.73 -3.11
CA ILE A 171 -21.18 -12.40 -1.70
C ILE A 171 -22.40 -12.53 -0.79
N LEU A 172 -23.56 -12.16 -1.27
CA LEU A 172 -24.82 -12.12 -0.51
C LEU A 172 -25.65 -13.35 -0.71
#